data_38830683a591716f0a7465821ab2ba8f
#
_entry.id   38830683a591716f0a7465821ab2ba8f
#
_cell.length_a   1.000
_cell.length_b   1.000
_cell.length_c   1.000
_cell.angle_alpha   90.00
_cell.angle_beta   90.00
_cell.angle_gamma   90.00
#
_symmetry.space_group_name_H-M   'P 1'
#
loop_
_entity.id
_entity.type
_entity.pdbx_description
1 polymer ?
#
loop_
_entity_poly.entity_id
_entity_poly.type
_entity_poly.pdbx_seq_one_letter_code
_entity_poly.pdbx_strand_id
1 'polypeptide(L)'
;DELTSYLKAQSVEGIIAYGMNEEDEFLRELIASGAFKIVLVDAPYHDRNTSSVWIDQKNAQYEIAKKTILGNESCTKVLYIAGDKKSFVTGERIAGMKKLAEELALELTIEYGDFSEKKARELTFSYADRMDVFVCASDLMAIGAMRALMELDVFHPVCGFDGIPLMSYAGKQMNTVRQDFYGVSAAAVEEVDRLLHLEEGRNVVLGYELVRMRYQDIVE
;
A
#
# COMPACT_ATOMS: atom_id res chain seq x y z
N ASP A 1 -31.00 -7.56 -0.24
CA ASP A 1 -29.84 -7.10 -1.00
C ASP A 1 -29.43 -8.16 -2.04
N GLU A 2 -29.33 -7.77 -3.31
CA GLU A 2 -29.25 -8.69 -4.45
C GLU A 2 -27.97 -9.55 -4.39
N LEU A 3 -26.83 -8.94 -4.06
CA LEU A 3 -25.55 -9.64 -3.96
C LEU A 3 -25.48 -10.59 -2.75
N THR A 4 -25.97 -10.19 -1.59
CA THR A 4 -26.07 -11.07 -0.42
C THR A 4 -26.93 -12.30 -0.71
N SER A 5 -28.06 -12.10 -1.40
CA SER A 5 -28.95 -13.20 -1.81
C SER A 5 -28.27 -14.10 -2.83
N TYR A 6 -27.53 -13.54 -3.79
CA TYR A 6 -26.73 -14.28 -4.76
C TYR A 6 -25.65 -15.13 -4.08
N LEU A 7 -24.85 -14.55 -3.17
CA LEU A 7 -23.82 -15.27 -2.43
C LEU A 7 -24.39 -16.45 -1.64
N LYS A 8 -25.54 -16.26 -0.98
CA LYS A 8 -26.26 -17.34 -0.27
C LYS A 8 -26.75 -18.43 -1.22
N ALA A 9 -27.29 -18.05 -2.38
CA ALA A 9 -27.76 -19.00 -3.39
C ALA A 9 -26.60 -19.83 -3.98
N GLN A 10 -25.39 -19.31 -4.00
CA GLN A 10 -24.16 -20.01 -4.42
C GLN A 10 -23.52 -20.82 -3.27
N SER A 11 -24.14 -20.89 -2.11
CA SER A 11 -23.62 -21.59 -0.92
C SER A 11 -22.22 -21.07 -0.50
N VAL A 12 -21.98 -19.77 -0.67
CA VAL A 12 -20.75 -19.13 -0.17
C VAL A 12 -20.83 -19.05 1.34
N GLU A 13 -19.82 -19.55 2.04
CA GLU A 13 -19.72 -19.55 3.49
C GLU A 13 -18.62 -18.61 3.99
N GLY A 14 -17.53 -18.46 3.20
CA GLY A 14 -16.37 -17.61 3.51
C GLY A 14 -16.06 -16.62 2.40
N ILE A 15 -15.58 -15.43 2.78
CA ILE A 15 -15.26 -14.31 1.88
C ILE A 15 -13.91 -13.75 2.29
N ILE A 16 -13.03 -13.55 1.32
CA ILE A 16 -11.82 -12.73 1.48
C ILE A 16 -12.06 -11.41 0.75
N ALA A 17 -12.08 -10.30 1.48
CA ALA A 17 -12.28 -8.96 0.94
C ALA A 17 -10.96 -8.20 0.93
N TYR A 18 -10.59 -7.70 -0.25
CA TYR A 18 -9.35 -6.95 -0.48
C TYR A 18 -9.65 -5.47 -0.65
N GLY A 19 -8.85 -4.61 -0.03
CA GLY A 19 -8.90 -3.17 -0.29
C GLY A 19 -10.17 -2.50 0.25
N MET A 20 -10.40 -2.58 1.54
CA MET A 20 -11.54 -1.90 2.18
C MET A 20 -11.51 -0.40 1.88
N ASN A 21 -12.64 0.11 1.40
CA ASN A 21 -12.92 1.53 1.27
C ASN A 21 -13.76 1.98 2.48
N GLU A 22 -13.41 3.12 3.07
CA GLU A 22 -14.16 3.67 4.22
C GLU A 22 -15.64 3.96 3.90
N GLU A 23 -15.97 4.18 2.62
CA GLU A 23 -17.33 4.43 2.13
C GLU A 23 -18.04 3.15 1.65
N ASP A 24 -17.45 1.96 1.80
CA ASP A 24 -18.06 0.71 1.36
C ASP A 24 -19.16 0.26 2.31
N GLU A 25 -20.34 0.85 2.12
CA GLU A 25 -21.55 0.52 2.87
C GLU A 25 -21.95 -0.96 2.72
N PHE A 26 -21.76 -1.52 1.52
CA PHE A 26 -22.07 -2.91 1.26
C PHE A 26 -21.23 -3.86 2.11
N LEU A 27 -19.90 -3.64 2.18
CA LEU A 27 -19.03 -4.47 2.99
C LEU A 27 -19.35 -4.35 4.48
N ARG A 28 -19.69 -3.14 4.96
CA ARG A 28 -20.14 -2.91 6.35
C ARG A 28 -21.43 -3.65 6.66
N GLU A 29 -22.43 -3.60 5.78
CA GLU A 29 -23.68 -4.33 5.93
C GLU A 29 -23.44 -5.84 5.91
N LEU A 30 -22.56 -6.32 5.03
CA LEU A 30 -22.19 -7.73 4.93
C LEU A 30 -21.57 -8.23 6.24
N ILE A 31 -20.64 -7.48 6.83
CA ILE A 31 -20.03 -7.76 8.13
C ILE A 31 -21.10 -7.74 9.23
N ALA A 32 -21.89 -6.66 9.30
CA ALA A 32 -22.93 -6.49 10.32
C ALA A 32 -24.01 -7.58 10.26
N SER A 33 -24.27 -8.15 9.08
CA SER A 33 -25.23 -9.25 8.92
C SER A 33 -24.84 -10.52 9.68
N GLY A 34 -23.55 -10.74 9.93
CA GLY A 34 -23.02 -11.98 10.51
C GLY A 34 -23.31 -13.25 9.71
N ALA A 35 -23.76 -13.10 8.46
CA ALA A 35 -24.21 -14.21 7.62
C ALA A 35 -23.06 -15.01 7.00
N PHE A 36 -21.87 -14.42 6.95
CA PHE A 36 -20.67 -15.00 6.32
C PHE A 36 -19.49 -14.93 7.27
N LYS A 37 -18.51 -15.79 7.03
CA LYS A 37 -17.17 -15.69 7.59
C LYS A 37 -16.33 -14.80 6.68
N ILE A 38 -15.77 -13.71 7.22
CA ILE A 38 -15.11 -12.70 6.41
C ILE A 38 -13.67 -12.49 6.87
N VAL A 39 -12.75 -12.46 5.93
CA VAL A 39 -11.36 -12.03 6.18
C VAL A 39 -11.11 -10.76 5.38
N LEU A 40 -10.76 -9.69 6.09
CA LEU A 40 -10.36 -8.43 5.51
C LEU A 40 -8.85 -8.42 5.28
N VAL A 41 -8.42 -8.02 4.11
CA VAL A 41 -7.00 -7.81 3.83
C VAL A 41 -6.73 -6.31 3.78
N ASP A 42 -5.62 -5.89 4.41
CA ASP A 42 -5.18 -4.50 4.54
C ASP A 42 -6.11 -3.56 5.33
N ALA A 43 -6.99 -4.11 6.18
CA ALA A 43 -7.84 -3.31 7.06
C ALA A 43 -7.93 -3.94 8.45
N PRO A 44 -7.48 -3.27 9.52
CA PRO A 44 -7.48 -3.82 10.88
C PRO A 44 -8.89 -3.78 11.49
N TYR A 45 -9.61 -4.85 11.36
CA TYR A 45 -10.92 -5.03 11.99
C TYR A 45 -11.14 -6.51 12.32
N HIS A 46 -11.74 -6.81 13.46
CA HIS A 46 -12.17 -8.17 13.77
C HIS A 46 -13.42 -8.16 14.68
N ASP A 47 -14.22 -9.16 14.52
CA ASP A 47 -15.31 -9.54 15.42
C ASP A 47 -15.42 -11.07 15.47
N ARG A 48 -16.55 -11.59 15.97
CA ARG A 48 -16.74 -13.04 16.09
C ARG A 48 -16.68 -13.79 14.75
N ASN A 49 -17.09 -13.15 13.64
CA ASN A 49 -17.19 -13.76 12.30
C ASN A 49 -16.20 -13.17 11.29
N THR A 50 -15.41 -12.21 11.72
CA THR A 50 -14.51 -11.46 10.85
C THR A 50 -13.09 -11.46 11.42
N SER A 51 -12.11 -11.87 10.61
CA SER A 51 -10.68 -11.70 10.86
C SER A 51 -10.09 -10.65 9.92
N SER A 52 -8.91 -10.15 10.23
CA SER A 52 -8.14 -9.35 9.29
C SER A 52 -6.68 -9.80 9.20
N VAL A 53 -6.11 -9.65 8.00
CA VAL A 53 -4.70 -9.90 7.70
C VAL A 53 -4.13 -8.64 7.07
N TRP A 54 -3.09 -8.05 7.68
CA TRP A 54 -2.56 -6.77 7.23
C TRP A 54 -1.11 -6.58 7.66
N ILE A 55 -0.44 -5.58 7.10
CA ILE A 55 0.86 -5.09 7.56
C ILE A 55 0.69 -3.69 8.15
N ASP A 56 1.63 -3.24 8.98
CA ASP A 56 1.65 -1.86 9.48
C ASP A 56 2.02 -0.88 8.36
N GLN A 57 1.01 -0.51 7.58
CA GLN A 57 1.12 0.37 6.41
C GLN A 57 1.71 1.75 6.78
N LYS A 58 1.31 2.27 7.94
CA LYS A 58 1.77 3.56 8.46
C LYS A 58 3.27 3.53 8.77
N ASN A 59 3.70 2.52 9.52
CA ASN A 59 5.10 2.41 9.90
C ASN A 59 5.98 2.05 8.71
N ALA A 60 5.51 1.16 7.82
CA ALA A 60 6.25 0.78 6.62
C ALA A 60 6.52 1.99 5.70
N GLN A 61 5.50 2.84 5.47
CA GLN A 61 5.67 4.05 4.67
C GLN A 61 6.61 5.06 5.34
N TYR A 62 6.48 5.25 6.66
CA TYR A 62 7.38 6.10 7.43
C TYR A 62 8.83 5.63 7.31
N GLU A 63 9.11 4.33 7.50
CA GLU A 63 10.47 3.79 7.51
C GLU A 63 11.15 3.86 6.13
N ILE A 64 10.43 3.51 5.04
CA ILE A 64 11.02 3.54 3.70
C ILE A 64 11.30 4.98 3.23
N ALA A 65 10.41 5.91 3.54
CA ALA A 65 10.61 7.33 3.25
C ALA A 65 11.79 7.89 4.06
N LYS A 66 11.85 7.61 5.36
CA LYS A 66 12.96 8.00 6.24
C LYS A 66 14.30 7.49 5.73
N LYS A 67 14.37 6.19 5.39
CA LYS A 67 15.58 5.58 4.81
C LYS A 67 16.02 6.28 3.53
N THR A 68 15.08 6.65 2.67
CA THR A 68 15.38 7.30 1.39
C THR A 68 15.81 8.74 1.59
N ILE A 69 15.11 9.52 2.42
CA ILE A 69 15.42 10.92 2.68
C ILE A 69 16.78 11.06 3.38
N LEU A 70 17.01 10.30 4.46
CA LEU A 70 18.29 10.37 5.20
C LEU A 70 19.46 9.77 4.43
N GLY A 71 19.22 8.95 3.41
CA GLY A 71 20.23 8.42 2.51
C GLY A 71 20.68 9.41 1.41
N ASN A 72 20.09 10.61 1.35
CA ASN A 72 20.38 11.64 0.36
C ASN A 72 20.57 12.99 1.06
N GLU A 73 21.65 13.68 0.69
CA GLU A 73 21.95 14.98 1.29
C GLU A 73 20.95 16.06 0.86
N SER A 74 20.59 16.95 1.80
CA SER A 74 19.81 18.15 1.53
C SER A 74 18.35 17.94 1.06
N CYS A 75 17.74 16.80 1.32
CA CYS A 75 16.32 16.59 1.02
C CYS A 75 15.43 17.21 2.10
N THR A 76 14.78 18.33 1.78
CA THR A 76 13.85 19.04 2.67
C THR A 76 12.45 19.18 2.13
N LYS A 77 12.29 19.15 0.79
CA LYS A 77 11.01 19.27 0.08
C LYS A 77 10.60 17.92 -0.50
N VAL A 78 9.50 17.38 -0.01
CA VAL A 78 9.03 16.05 -0.34
C VAL A 78 7.71 16.13 -1.10
N LEU A 79 7.65 15.56 -2.31
CA LEU A 79 6.38 15.20 -2.91
C LEU A 79 6.02 13.77 -2.50
N TYR A 80 4.90 13.62 -1.83
CA TYR A 80 4.27 12.32 -1.61
C TYR A 80 3.15 12.08 -2.61
N ILE A 81 3.33 11.11 -3.49
CA ILE A 81 2.31 10.69 -4.46
C ILE A 81 1.51 9.55 -3.83
N ALA A 82 0.36 9.90 -3.29
CA ALA A 82 -0.55 9.01 -2.58
C ALA A 82 -1.39 8.14 -3.52
N GLY A 83 -1.99 7.09 -2.97
CA GLY A 83 -2.93 6.22 -3.69
C GLY A 83 -4.31 6.86 -3.88
N ASP A 84 -5.35 6.02 -3.99
CA ASP A 84 -6.75 6.47 -4.04
C ASP A 84 -7.16 7.12 -2.71
N LYS A 85 -7.80 8.29 -2.79
CA LYS A 85 -8.20 9.11 -1.64
C LYS A 85 -9.14 8.39 -0.67
N LYS A 86 -9.94 7.46 -1.16
CA LYS A 86 -10.94 6.72 -0.39
C LYS A 86 -10.37 5.43 0.23
N SER A 87 -9.19 5.01 -0.16
CA SER A 87 -8.57 3.78 0.33
C SER A 87 -8.06 3.95 1.76
N PHE A 88 -8.42 3.02 2.65
CA PHE A 88 -7.91 2.94 4.01
C PHE A 88 -6.37 2.91 4.04
N VAL A 89 -5.76 2.08 3.20
CA VAL A 89 -4.30 1.98 3.07
C VAL A 89 -3.65 3.32 2.73
N THR A 90 -4.28 4.12 1.86
CA THR A 90 -3.80 5.45 1.51
C THR A 90 -3.78 6.37 2.73
N GLY A 91 -4.84 6.34 3.55
CA GLY A 91 -4.91 7.11 4.80
C GLY A 91 -3.79 6.76 5.76
N GLU A 92 -3.54 5.47 5.98
CA GLU A 92 -2.47 4.99 6.85
C GLU A 92 -1.07 5.40 6.34
N ARG A 93 -0.81 5.22 5.04
CA ARG A 93 0.48 5.62 4.44
C ARG A 93 0.68 7.14 4.53
N ILE A 94 -0.37 7.96 4.32
CA ILE A 94 -0.32 9.41 4.53
C ILE A 94 0.00 9.75 5.99
N ALA A 95 -0.58 9.05 6.95
CA ALA A 95 -0.29 9.26 8.38
C ALA A 95 1.20 8.98 8.70
N GLY A 96 1.80 7.96 8.07
CA GLY A 96 3.23 7.68 8.16
C GLY A 96 4.09 8.83 7.61
N MET A 97 3.72 9.38 6.45
CA MET A 97 4.43 10.52 5.85
C MET A 97 4.32 11.80 6.68
N LYS A 98 3.14 12.10 7.22
CA LYS A 98 2.93 13.26 8.10
C LYS A 98 3.79 13.17 9.36
N LYS A 99 3.81 11.99 10.01
CA LYS A 99 4.68 11.74 11.17
C LYS A 99 6.15 12.02 10.85
N LEU A 100 6.62 11.54 9.70
CA LEU A 100 8.01 11.76 9.28
C LEU A 100 8.29 13.24 8.98
N ALA A 101 7.35 13.92 8.31
CA ALA A 101 7.51 15.33 8.01
C ALA A 101 7.61 16.21 9.27
N GLU A 102 6.81 15.91 10.29
CA GLU A 102 6.89 16.57 11.59
C GLU A 102 8.24 16.30 12.29
N GLU A 103 8.69 15.03 12.29
CA GLU A 103 9.94 14.63 12.94
C GLU A 103 11.18 15.29 12.32
N LEU A 104 11.24 15.37 11.00
CA LEU A 104 12.40 15.88 10.26
C LEU A 104 12.22 17.33 9.78
N ALA A 105 11.15 18.02 10.16
CA ALA A 105 10.80 19.39 9.73
C ALA A 105 10.80 19.53 8.18
N LEU A 106 10.18 18.57 7.46
CA LEU A 106 10.12 18.56 6.01
C LEU A 106 8.94 19.39 5.48
N GLU A 107 9.13 20.03 4.34
CA GLU A 107 8.05 20.60 3.53
C GLU A 107 7.39 19.46 2.73
N LEU A 108 6.25 18.97 3.22
CA LEU A 108 5.52 17.84 2.64
C LEU A 108 4.36 18.33 1.77
N THR A 109 4.41 18.04 0.47
CA THR A 109 3.29 18.17 -0.45
C THR A 109 2.70 16.80 -0.74
N ILE A 110 1.37 16.67 -0.68
CA ILE A 110 0.65 15.41 -0.92
C ILE A 110 -0.24 15.59 -2.16
N GLU A 111 -0.05 14.72 -3.14
CA GLU A 111 -0.87 14.63 -4.35
C GLU A 111 -1.38 13.20 -4.54
N TYR A 112 -2.54 13.05 -5.19
CA TYR A 112 -3.17 11.74 -5.37
C TYR A 112 -2.92 11.20 -6.78
N GLY A 113 -2.10 10.15 -6.86
CA GLY A 113 -1.77 9.43 -8.09
C GLY A 113 -2.68 8.24 -8.39
N ASP A 114 -3.62 7.89 -7.48
CA ASP A 114 -4.62 6.83 -7.63
C ASP A 114 -4.03 5.47 -8.05
N PHE A 115 -2.85 5.13 -7.55
CA PHE A 115 -2.06 3.95 -7.92
C PHE A 115 -1.76 3.83 -9.42
N SER A 116 -1.83 4.95 -10.16
CA SER A 116 -1.62 5.03 -11.61
C SER A 116 -0.21 5.50 -11.95
N GLU A 117 0.52 4.71 -12.75
CA GLU A 117 1.82 5.08 -13.30
C GLU A 117 1.74 6.39 -14.10
N LYS A 118 0.70 6.53 -14.95
CA LYS A 118 0.50 7.71 -15.80
C LYS A 118 0.29 8.97 -14.96
N LYS A 119 -0.60 8.92 -13.95
CA LYS A 119 -0.84 10.08 -13.08
C LYS A 119 0.41 10.47 -12.30
N ALA A 120 1.13 9.50 -11.75
CA ALA A 120 2.38 9.76 -11.04
C ALA A 120 3.42 10.43 -11.94
N ARG A 121 3.53 10.00 -13.21
CA ARG A 121 4.40 10.62 -14.20
C ARG A 121 4.00 12.09 -14.47
N GLU A 122 2.71 12.38 -14.68
CA GLU A 122 2.18 13.74 -14.90
C GLU A 122 2.44 14.65 -13.69
N LEU A 123 2.19 14.16 -12.48
CA LEU A 123 2.48 14.87 -11.23
C LEU A 123 3.98 15.18 -11.11
N THR A 124 4.84 14.20 -11.39
CA THR A 124 6.28 14.38 -11.30
C THR A 124 6.78 15.45 -12.28
N PHE A 125 6.27 15.50 -13.51
CA PHE A 125 6.58 16.60 -14.44
C PHE A 125 6.22 17.98 -13.86
N SER A 126 5.11 18.07 -13.15
CA SER A 126 4.63 19.34 -12.59
C SER A 126 5.44 19.80 -11.36
N TYR A 127 6.20 18.89 -10.73
CA TYR A 127 6.88 19.16 -9.46
C TYR A 127 8.40 18.97 -9.49
N ALA A 128 8.99 18.52 -10.60
CA ALA A 128 10.40 18.13 -10.68
C ALA A 128 11.39 19.24 -10.39
N ASP A 129 11.04 20.50 -10.67
CA ASP A 129 11.87 21.69 -10.49
C ASP A 129 11.86 22.26 -9.07
N ARG A 130 10.98 21.76 -8.19
CA ARG A 130 10.74 22.34 -6.86
C ARG A 130 10.67 21.34 -5.71
N MET A 131 10.87 20.07 -5.99
CA MET A 131 10.92 19.01 -4.97
C MET A 131 12.29 18.33 -4.97
N ASP A 132 12.75 17.94 -3.79
CA ASP A 132 14.04 17.29 -3.61
C ASP A 132 13.93 15.77 -3.72
N VAL A 133 12.77 15.20 -3.32
CA VAL A 133 12.54 13.75 -3.27
C VAL A 133 11.07 13.41 -3.58
N PHE A 134 10.89 12.28 -4.25
CA PHE A 134 9.58 11.75 -4.64
C PHE A 134 9.31 10.44 -3.88
N VAL A 135 8.34 10.46 -3.00
CA VAL A 135 7.89 9.28 -2.25
C VAL A 135 6.56 8.83 -2.84
N CYS A 136 6.49 7.59 -3.30
CA CYS A 136 5.30 7.06 -3.95
C CYS A 136 4.65 5.96 -3.09
N ALA A 137 3.32 5.97 -3.01
CA ALA A 137 2.55 4.97 -2.28
C ALA A 137 2.48 3.61 -3.00
N SER A 138 3.07 3.46 -4.18
CA SER A 138 3.25 2.16 -4.84
C SER A 138 4.46 2.17 -5.76
N ASP A 139 4.98 0.99 -6.06
CA ASP A 139 6.07 0.82 -7.01
C ASP A 139 5.66 1.22 -8.43
N LEU A 140 4.41 0.97 -8.81
CA LEU A 140 3.92 1.36 -10.12
C LEU A 140 3.95 2.89 -10.31
N MET A 141 3.56 3.64 -9.28
CA MET A 141 3.67 5.11 -9.30
C MET A 141 5.13 5.56 -9.27
N ALA A 142 5.99 4.87 -8.55
CA ALA A 142 7.42 5.18 -8.53
C ALA A 142 8.09 4.98 -9.90
N ILE A 143 7.67 3.97 -10.68
CA ILE A 143 8.07 3.80 -12.08
C ILE A 143 7.67 5.02 -12.90
N GLY A 144 6.44 5.50 -12.74
CA GLY A 144 5.96 6.71 -13.42
C GLY A 144 6.80 7.94 -13.08
N ALA A 145 7.09 8.14 -11.79
CA ALA A 145 7.95 9.22 -11.33
C ALA A 145 9.38 9.13 -11.91
N MET A 146 10.01 7.96 -11.87
CA MET A 146 11.34 7.76 -12.45
C MET A 146 11.36 8.03 -13.94
N ARG A 147 10.34 7.61 -14.68
CA ARG A 147 10.24 7.88 -16.14
C ARG A 147 10.19 9.37 -16.43
N ALA A 148 9.38 10.14 -15.68
CA ALA A 148 9.33 11.58 -15.82
C ALA A 148 10.69 12.25 -15.57
N LEU A 149 11.38 11.87 -14.49
CA LEU A 149 12.69 12.41 -14.15
C LEU A 149 13.75 12.05 -15.19
N MET A 150 13.70 10.84 -15.77
CA MET A 150 14.58 10.45 -16.87
C MET A 150 14.33 11.26 -18.15
N GLU A 151 13.06 11.52 -18.50
CA GLU A 151 12.69 12.33 -19.66
C GLU A 151 13.10 13.80 -19.50
N LEU A 152 13.11 14.31 -18.27
CA LEU A 152 13.59 15.66 -17.94
C LEU A 152 15.13 15.77 -17.84
N ASP A 153 15.82 14.63 -17.86
CA ASP A 153 17.26 14.53 -17.60
C ASP A 153 17.67 15.14 -16.24
N VAL A 154 16.84 14.95 -15.23
CA VAL A 154 17.10 15.37 -13.85
C VAL A 154 17.18 14.16 -12.91
N PHE A 155 17.92 14.30 -11.82
CA PHE A 155 18.07 13.26 -10.82
C PHE A 155 17.47 13.71 -9.49
N HIS A 156 16.44 12.99 -9.04
CA HIS A 156 15.91 13.08 -7.67
C HIS A 156 15.75 11.67 -7.10
N PRO A 157 15.94 11.50 -5.78
CA PRO A 157 15.63 10.23 -5.13
C PRO A 157 14.14 9.89 -5.26
N VAL A 158 13.86 8.62 -5.55
CA VAL A 158 12.49 8.08 -5.61
C VAL A 158 12.44 6.86 -4.71
N CYS A 159 11.36 6.67 -3.97
CA CYS A 159 11.04 5.39 -3.36
C CYS A 159 9.59 4.99 -3.59
N GLY A 160 9.36 3.69 -3.58
CA GLY A 160 8.04 3.08 -3.79
C GLY A 160 7.56 2.27 -2.60
N PHE A 161 6.58 1.44 -2.88
CA PHE A 161 5.95 0.52 -1.95
C PHE A 161 5.41 -0.68 -2.73
N ASP A 162 5.46 -1.88 -2.19
CA ASP A 162 4.97 -3.19 -2.63
C ASP A 162 6.09 -4.21 -2.89
N GLY A 163 7.26 -3.80 -3.41
CA GLY A 163 8.37 -4.69 -3.73
C GLY A 163 8.09 -5.55 -4.96
N ILE A 164 7.38 -5.02 -5.96
CA ILE A 164 7.01 -5.79 -7.15
C ILE A 164 8.24 -6.10 -8.03
N PRO A 165 8.32 -7.30 -8.64
CA PRO A 165 9.45 -7.69 -9.50
C PRO A 165 9.69 -6.73 -10.68
N LEU A 166 8.63 -6.06 -11.16
CA LEU A 166 8.70 -5.10 -12.26
C LEU A 166 9.68 -3.95 -12.00
N MET A 167 9.92 -3.62 -10.73
CA MET A 167 10.89 -2.59 -10.33
C MET A 167 12.31 -2.87 -10.82
N SER A 168 12.67 -4.13 -10.92
CA SER A 168 13.98 -4.55 -11.40
C SER A 168 14.23 -4.14 -12.85
N TYR A 169 13.19 -3.94 -13.65
CA TYR A 169 13.27 -3.48 -15.04
C TYR A 169 13.36 -1.95 -15.19
N ALA A 170 13.19 -1.20 -14.10
CA ALA A 170 13.21 0.26 -14.16
C ALA A 170 14.62 0.87 -14.40
N GLY A 171 15.66 0.05 -14.52
CA GLY A 171 17.03 0.46 -14.87
C GLY A 171 17.78 1.26 -13.81
N LYS A 172 17.14 1.63 -12.70
CA LYS A 172 17.73 2.34 -11.57
C LYS A 172 17.43 1.61 -10.25
N GLN A 173 18.34 1.77 -9.30
CA GLN A 173 18.11 1.25 -7.95
C GLN A 173 17.09 2.12 -7.23
N MET A 174 16.14 1.49 -6.54
CA MET A 174 15.12 2.18 -5.76
C MET A 174 14.84 1.47 -4.43
N ASN A 175 14.64 2.26 -3.40
CA ASN A 175 14.14 1.75 -2.13
C ASN A 175 12.64 1.47 -2.25
N THR A 176 12.20 0.34 -1.71
CA THR A 176 10.77 0.00 -1.61
C THR A 176 10.49 -0.84 -0.38
N VAL A 177 9.24 -0.88 0.04
CA VAL A 177 8.74 -1.85 1.01
C VAL A 177 8.36 -3.12 0.26
N ARG A 178 8.97 -4.25 0.60
CA ARG A 178 8.52 -5.55 0.09
C ARG A 178 7.45 -6.13 0.99
N GLN A 179 6.28 -6.37 0.41
CA GLN A 179 5.21 -7.11 1.04
C GLN A 179 5.31 -8.60 0.66
N ASP A 180 5.08 -9.48 1.61
CA ASP A 180 4.93 -10.92 1.33
C ASP A 180 3.49 -11.22 0.91
N PHE A 181 3.16 -10.96 -0.36
CA PHE A 181 1.82 -11.21 -0.91
C PHE A 181 1.41 -12.68 -0.81
N TYR A 182 2.37 -13.60 -0.90
CA TYR A 182 2.08 -15.03 -0.71
C TYR A 182 1.69 -15.32 0.74
N GLY A 183 2.46 -14.82 1.71
CA GLY A 183 2.17 -14.96 3.13
C GLY A 183 0.83 -14.31 3.52
N VAL A 184 0.53 -13.12 2.97
CA VAL A 184 -0.77 -12.45 3.17
C VAL A 184 -1.91 -13.33 2.64
N SER A 185 -1.78 -13.87 1.44
CA SER A 185 -2.81 -14.73 0.83
C SER A 185 -2.99 -16.04 1.60
N ALA A 186 -1.88 -16.68 1.99
CA ALA A 186 -1.91 -17.91 2.78
C ALA A 186 -2.58 -17.70 4.15
N ALA A 187 -2.22 -16.61 4.85
CA ALA A 187 -2.82 -16.25 6.13
C ALA A 187 -4.32 -15.94 5.99
N ALA A 188 -4.73 -15.27 4.90
CA ALA A 188 -6.14 -14.97 4.66
C ALA A 188 -6.96 -16.25 4.45
N VAL A 189 -6.44 -17.24 3.72
CA VAL A 189 -7.09 -18.55 3.54
C VAL A 189 -7.16 -19.31 4.86
N GLU A 190 -6.07 -19.34 5.64
CA GLU A 190 -6.04 -19.97 6.96
C GLU A 190 -7.07 -19.36 7.91
N GLU A 191 -7.22 -18.02 7.90
CA GLU A 191 -8.21 -17.33 8.73
C GLU A 191 -9.65 -17.63 8.31
N VAL A 192 -9.94 -17.76 7.01
CA VAL A 192 -11.26 -18.23 6.56
C VAL A 192 -11.55 -19.63 7.08
N ASP A 193 -10.58 -20.56 6.96
CA ASP A 193 -10.73 -21.94 7.43
C ASP A 193 -11.00 -22.00 8.94
N ARG A 194 -10.25 -21.24 9.74
CA ARG A 194 -10.46 -21.12 11.19
C ARG A 194 -11.87 -20.63 11.54
N LEU A 195 -12.33 -19.57 10.87
CA LEU A 195 -13.65 -19.01 11.09
C LEU A 195 -14.77 -20.01 10.73
N LEU A 196 -14.56 -20.81 9.66
CA LEU A 196 -15.50 -21.90 9.28
C LEU A 196 -15.54 -23.02 10.33
N HIS A 197 -14.45 -23.26 11.06
CA HIS A 197 -14.39 -24.17 12.20
C HIS A 197 -14.87 -23.54 13.52
N LEU A 198 -15.62 -22.43 13.44
CA LEU A 198 -16.26 -21.74 14.57
C LEU A 198 -15.27 -21.13 15.59
N GLU A 199 -14.04 -20.88 15.19
CA GLU A 199 -13.12 -20.05 15.98
C GLU A 199 -13.49 -18.56 15.86
N GLU A 200 -13.12 -17.78 16.85
CA GLU A 200 -13.37 -16.33 16.84
C GLU A 200 -12.39 -15.59 15.93
N GLY A 201 -12.86 -14.50 15.34
CA GLY A 201 -12.04 -13.65 14.50
C GLY A 201 -10.94 -12.95 15.27
N ARG A 202 -9.84 -12.64 14.55
CA ARG A 202 -8.67 -11.97 15.11
C ARG A 202 -7.95 -11.09 14.08
N ASN A 203 -7.07 -10.23 14.57
CA ASN A 203 -6.13 -9.48 13.72
C ASN A 203 -4.83 -10.28 13.57
N VAL A 204 -4.42 -10.51 12.33
CA VAL A 204 -3.12 -11.11 11.97
C VAL A 204 -2.26 -10.03 11.33
N VAL A 205 -1.19 -9.65 12.01
CA VAL A 205 -0.24 -8.66 11.52
C VAL A 205 0.99 -9.35 10.97
N LEU A 206 1.29 -9.13 9.70
CA LEU A 206 2.46 -9.68 9.04
C LEU A 206 3.60 -8.67 8.97
N GLY A 207 4.82 -9.18 8.81
CA GLY A 207 6.00 -8.36 8.62
C GLY A 207 6.12 -7.82 7.19
N TYR A 208 7.04 -6.89 7.02
CA TYR A 208 7.49 -6.36 5.73
C TYR A 208 9.00 -6.17 5.74
N GLU A 209 9.59 -5.98 4.58
CA GLU A 209 11.03 -5.74 4.43
C GLU A 209 11.29 -4.40 3.74
N LEU A 210 12.32 -3.68 4.18
CA LEU A 210 12.83 -2.51 3.49
C LEU A 210 13.96 -2.94 2.55
N VAL A 211 13.67 -3.01 1.27
CA VAL A 211 14.61 -3.51 0.26
C VAL A 211 15.08 -2.40 -0.67
N ARG A 212 16.23 -2.63 -1.30
CA ARG A 212 16.70 -1.81 -2.41
C ARG A 212 16.76 -2.68 -3.66
N MET A 213 15.76 -2.53 -4.52
CA MET A 213 15.64 -3.31 -5.75
C MET A 213 16.74 -2.93 -6.75
N ARG A 214 17.38 -3.95 -7.35
CA ARG A 214 18.42 -3.82 -8.37
C ARG A 214 18.09 -4.71 -9.56
N TYR A 215 18.63 -4.37 -10.72
CA TYR A 215 18.48 -5.20 -11.93
C TYR A 215 18.97 -6.66 -11.73
N GLN A 216 19.98 -6.86 -10.88
CA GLN A 216 20.56 -8.19 -10.59
C GLN A 216 19.62 -9.12 -9.82
N ASP A 217 18.60 -8.59 -9.13
CA ASP A 217 17.66 -9.40 -8.32
C ASP A 217 16.61 -10.16 -9.18
N ILE A 218 16.73 -10.07 -10.53
CA ILE A 218 15.85 -10.78 -11.48
C ILE A 218 16.47 -12.10 -11.98
N VAL A 219 17.79 -12.25 -11.87
CA VAL A 219 18.55 -13.31 -12.57
C VAL A 219 18.88 -14.49 -11.64
N GLU A 220 18.53 -14.38 -10.37
CA GLU A 220 18.59 -15.44 -9.37
C GLU A 220 17.19 -16.01 -9.07
#